data_7c920303232f99fc06ffdbffe4d07b1b
#
_entry.id   7c920303232f99fc06ffdbffe4d07b1b
#
_cell.length_a   1.000
_cell.length_b   1.000
_cell.length_c   1.000
_cell.angle_alpha   90.00
_cell.angle_beta   90.00
_cell.angle_gamma   90.00
#
_symmetry.space_group_name_H-M   'P 1'
#
loop_
_entity.id
_entity.type
_entity.pdbx_description
1 polymer ?
#
loop_
_entity_poly.entity_id
_entity_poly.type
_entity_poly.pdbx_seq_one_letter_code
_entity_poly.pdbx_strand_id
1 'polypeptide(L)'
;FININQDVKDDFVSKITSYDLNSTVNIVPLATAKITKINGVDPKTYIDKNNNSSWVIESERRISWSEQPAKNNPIVEGEWWDSNSAENLYISFDYNAAKDLDIELGDKITLSIYGREVQGEVKNFRDVDYADFTINFAVILNTAFGQKIPHEYLATINLSPNKRINEGELIEMFPNISSIKIASYVEKINNLLNKVSLAVIVLSLIIIIIGFLVISSAILVQGKSQLYQQLIFKIL
;
A
#
# COMPACT_ATOMS: atom_id res chain seq x y z
N PHE A 1 -7.71 -5.83 11.44
CA PHE A 1 -8.99 -5.66 12.13
C PHE A 1 -9.47 -4.24 11.93
N ILE A 2 -10.74 -4.08 11.63
CA ILE A 2 -11.40 -2.78 11.36
C ILE A 2 -12.65 -2.65 12.23
N ASN A 3 -13.18 -1.42 12.34
CA ASN A 3 -14.36 -1.06 13.11
C ASN A 3 -14.21 -1.36 14.63
N ILE A 4 -13.03 -1.06 15.17
CA ILE A 4 -12.78 -1.17 16.60
C ILE A 4 -13.27 0.13 17.25
N ASN A 5 -14.34 0.06 18.01
CA ASN A 5 -14.86 1.21 18.76
C ASN A 5 -13.93 1.60 19.89
N GLN A 6 -13.99 2.87 20.29
CA GLN A 6 -13.13 3.43 21.35
C GLN A 6 -13.34 2.75 22.70
N ASP A 7 -14.56 2.37 23.04
CA ASP A 7 -14.95 1.72 24.29
C ASP A 7 -14.39 0.31 24.46
N VAL A 8 -14.16 -0.41 23.36
CA VAL A 8 -13.64 -1.81 23.37
C VAL A 8 -12.17 -1.90 22.97
N LYS A 9 -11.52 -0.79 22.62
CA LYS A 9 -10.14 -0.78 22.10
C LYS A 9 -9.14 -1.43 23.05
N ASP A 10 -9.16 -1.06 24.34
CA ASP A 10 -8.17 -1.53 25.31
C ASP A 10 -8.40 -2.99 25.68
N ASP A 11 -9.65 -3.43 25.76
CA ASP A 11 -10.02 -4.83 25.96
C ASP A 11 -9.60 -5.69 24.75
N PHE A 12 -9.80 -5.17 23.55
CA PHE A 12 -9.36 -5.83 22.31
C PHE A 12 -7.84 -6.02 22.29
N VAL A 13 -7.07 -4.97 22.57
CA VAL A 13 -5.59 -5.04 22.61
C VAL A 13 -5.12 -6.04 23.68
N SER A 14 -5.72 -6.00 24.86
CA SER A 14 -5.42 -6.91 25.97
C SER A 14 -5.70 -8.36 25.59
N LYS A 15 -6.82 -8.61 24.91
CA LYS A 15 -7.19 -9.95 24.43
C LYS A 15 -6.20 -10.45 23.38
N ILE A 16 -5.83 -9.63 22.39
CA ILE A 16 -4.84 -10.00 21.38
C ILE A 16 -3.50 -10.34 22.03
N THR A 17 -3.02 -9.52 22.94
CA THR A 17 -1.76 -9.76 23.66
C THR A 17 -1.80 -11.05 24.46
N SER A 18 -2.98 -11.46 24.95
CA SER A 18 -3.13 -12.74 25.67
C SER A 18 -2.92 -13.98 24.78
N TYR A 19 -3.16 -13.91 23.47
CA TYR A 19 -2.86 -15.00 22.53
C TYR A 19 -1.37 -15.11 22.22
N ASP A 20 -0.68 -13.96 22.18
CA ASP A 20 0.76 -13.91 21.92
C ASP A 20 1.37 -12.67 22.57
N LEU A 21 2.11 -12.87 23.65
CA LEU A 21 2.82 -11.80 24.38
C LEU A 21 3.86 -11.05 23.53
N ASN A 22 4.34 -11.69 22.46
CA ASN A 22 5.30 -11.08 21.53
C ASN A 22 4.63 -10.50 20.29
N SER A 23 3.30 -10.46 20.24
CA SER A 23 2.60 -9.84 19.11
C SER A 23 2.89 -8.34 19.03
N THR A 24 3.03 -7.86 17.80
CA THR A 24 3.08 -6.41 17.55
C THR A 24 1.69 -5.96 17.11
N VAL A 25 1.05 -5.15 17.94
CA VAL A 25 -0.24 -4.52 17.65
C VAL A 25 -0.01 -3.07 17.27
N ASN A 26 -0.28 -2.72 16.02
CA ASN A 26 -0.30 -1.34 15.56
C ASN A 26 -1.75 -0.93 15.39
N ILE A 27 -2.20 0.02 16.22
CA ILE A 27 -3.58 0.52 16.23
C ILE A 27 -3.59 2.02 15.95
N VAL A 28 -4.40 2.42 14.97
CA VAL A 28 -4.49 3.81 14.53
C VAL A 28 -5.94 4.26 14.50
N PRO A 29 -6.23 5.52 14.84
CA PRO A 29 -7.56 6.08 14.70
C PRO A 29 -7.93 6.22 13.23
N LEU A 30 -9.21 6.10 12.92
CA LEU A 30 -9.76 6.09 11.58
C LEU A 30 -11.03 6.90 11.51
N ALA A 31 -11.08 7.86 10.59
CA ALA A 31 -12.30 8.55 10.20
C ALA A 31 -12.44 8.58 8.68
N THR A 32 -13.62 8.96 8.20
CA THR A 32 -13.88 9.10 6.76
C THR A 32 -14.06 10.58 6.43
N ALA A 33 -13.36 11.03 5.40
CA ALA A 33 -13.45 12.41 4.91
C ALA A 33 -13.46 12.45 3.38
N LYS A 34 -14.03 13.51 2.83
CA LYS A 34 -13.96 13.85 1.41
C LYS A 34 -13.31 15.20 1.24
N ILE A 35 -12.38 15.31 0.31
CA ILE A 35 -11.83 16.61 -0.11
C ILE A 35 -12.89 17.31 -0.95
N THR A 36 -13.39 18.46 -0.48
CA THR A 36 -14.44 19.22 -1.14
C THR A 36 -13.92 20.46 -1.86
N LYS A 37 -12.79 21.04 -1.39
CA LYS A 37 -12.14 22.20 -2.02
C LYS A 37 -10.63 22.17 -1.81
N ILE A 38 -9.89 22.63 -2.79
CA ILE A 38 -8.46 22.96 -2.71
C ILE A 38 -8.37 24.47 -3.00
N ASN A 39 -7.84 25.26 -2.05
CA ASN A 39 -7.80 26.72 -2.14
C ASN A 39 -9.15 27.37 -2.47
N GLY A 40 -10.24 26.78 -1.97
CA GLY A 40 -11.60 27.28 -2.22
C GLY A 40 -12.22 26.85 -3.56
N VAL A 41 -11.48 26.15 -4.43
CA VAL A 41 -11.90 25.68 -5.75
C VAL A 41 -12.32 24.21 -5.70
N ASP A 42 -13.28 23.80 -6.54
CA ASP A 42 -13.66 22.39 -6.67
C ASP A 42 -12.45 21.55 -7.12
N PRO A 43 -12.08 20.50 -6.36
CA PRO A 43 -10.90 19.70 -6.66
C PRO A 43 -10.96 19.01 -8.03
N LYS A 44 -12.14 18.84 -8.61
CA LYS A 44 -12.30 18.29 -9.96
C LYS A 44 -11.65 19.15 -11.06
N THR A 45 -11.43 20.44 -10.80
CA THR A 45 -10.75 21.33 -11.74
C THR A 45 -9.24 21.04 -11.85
N TYR A 46 -8.68 20.32 -10.87
CA TYR A 46 -7.28 19.91 -10.84
C TYR A 46 -7.03 18.55 -11.51
N ILE A 47 -8.12 17.84 -11.92
CA ILE A 47 -7.99 16.54 -12.61
C ILE A 47 -7.72 16.79 -14.09
N ASP A 48 -6.52 16.48 -14.55
CA ASP A 48 -6.26 16.23 -15.97
C ASP A 48 -6.58 14.77 -16.32
N LYS A 49 -6.92 14.49 -17.59
CA LYS A 49 -7.38 13.16 -18.07
C LYS A 49 -6.35 12.02 -17.85
N ASN A 50 -5.10 12.36 -17.53
CA ASN A 50 -4.01 11.40 -17.25
C ASN A 50 -3.62 11.36 -15.76
N ASN A 51 -4.43 11.91 -14.85
CA ASN A 51 -4.10 12.02 -13.44
C ASN A 51 -4.34 10.67 -12.72
N ASN A 52 -3.26 10.03 -12.25
CA ASN A 52 -3.32 8.77 -11.52
C ASN A 52 -3.84 8.93 -10.08
N SER A 53 -3.93 10.16 -9.58
CA SER A 53 -4.30 10.47 -8.19
C SER A 53 -5.72 11.02 -8.03
N SER A 54 -6.55 11.02 -9.09
CA SER A 54 -7.96 11.40 -9.03
C SER A 54 -8.73 10.64 -7.93
N TRP A 55 -8.31 9.42 -7.64
CA TRP A 55 -8.88 8.58 -6.59
C TRP A 55 -8.92 9.25 -5.21
N VAL A 56 -7.99 10.19 -4.91
CA VAL A 56 -7.94 10.87 -3.61
C VAL A 56 -9.12 11.82 -3.43
N ILE A 57 -9.64 12.41 -4.52
CA ILE A 57 -10.65 13.47 -4.49
C ILE A 57 -12.03 13.02 -4.99
N GLU A 58 -12.12 11.93 -5.75
CA GLU A 58 -13.38 11.46 -6.36
C GLU A 58 -14.41 10.96 -5.35
N SER A 59 -13.93 10.33 -4.26
CA SER A 59 -14.80 9.72 -3.27
C SER A 59 -14.30 9.96 -1.84
N GLU A 60 -15.08 9.57 -0.87
CA GLU A 60 -14.65 9.57 0.54
C GLU A 60 -13.41 8.71 0.73
N ARG A 61 -12.49 9.20 1.55
CA ARG A 61 -11.25 8.53 1.92
C ARG A 61 -11.12 8.37 3.41
N ARG A 62 -10.45 7.30 3.78
CA ARG A 62 -10.04 7.11 5.17
C ARG A 62 -8.91 8.07 5.49
N ILE A 63 -9.05 8.77 6.60
CA ILE A 63 -8.06 9.68 7.16
C ILE A 63 -7.70 9.21 8.57
N SER A 64 -6.53 9.62 9.02
CA SER A 64 -6.03 9.34 10.36
C SER A 64 -5.39 10.60 10.95
N TRP A 65 -4.86 10.49 12.16
CA TRP A 65 -4.04 11.53 12.79
C TRP A 65 -2.92 10.90 13.61
N SER A 66 -1.83 11.64 13.76
CA SER A 66 -0.66 11.16 14.47
C SER A 66 0.14 12.33 15.05
N GLU A 67 0.78 12.09 16.19
CA GLU A 67 1.73 13.03 16.79
C GLU A 67 3.10 13.00 16.13
N GLN A 68 3.44 11.88 15.50
CA GLN A 68 4.73 11.68 14.84
C GLN A 68 4.55 11.03 13.47
N PRO A 69 5.43 11.30 12.52
CA PRO A 69 5.41 10.66 11.22
C PRO A 69 5.65 9.15 11.37
N ALA A 70 4.97 8.36 10.54
CA ALA A 70 5.23 6.93 10.47
C ALA A 70 6.64 6.67 9.86
N LYS A 71 7.36 5.71 10.42
CA LYS A 71 8.73 5.39 9.99
C LYS A 71 8.84 4.97 8.52
N ASN A 72 7.80 4.34 7.99
CA ASN A 72 7.74 3.85 6.61
C ASN A 72 7.22 4.91 5.61
N ASN A 73 6.81 6.08 6.08
CA ASN A 73 6.31 7.18 5.26
C ASN A 73 7.14 8.46 5.54
N PRO A 74 8.38 8.54 5.04
CA PRO A 74 9.26 9.67 5.31
C PRO A 74 8.68 10.97 4.77
N ILE A 75 8.99 12.07 5.47
CA ILE A 75 8.68 13.42 4.97
C ILE A 75 9.62 13.73 3.82
N VAL A 76 9.05 14.12 2.69
CA VAL A 76 9.79 14.52 1.47
C VAL A 76 9.97 16.02 1.46
N GLU A 77 8.97 16.77 1.89
CA GLU A 77 8.95 18.24 1.86
C GLU A 77 8.14 18.78 3.03
N GLY A 78 8.57 19.95 3.56
CA GLY A 78 7.97 20.59 4.73
C GLY A 78 8.42 19.95 6.04
N GLU A 79 7.74 20.31 7.11
CA GLU A 79 8.07 19.88 8.48
C GLU A 79 6.84 19.29 9.18
N TRP A 80 7.08 18.33 10.08
CA TRP A 80 6.01 17.85 10.94
C TRP A 80 5.62 18.92 11.95
N TRP A 81 4.39 18.89 12.40
CA TRP A 81 3.87 19.83 13.40
C TRP A 81 4.36 19.51 14.81
N ASP A 82 4.44 20.54 15.64
CA ASP A 82 4.67 20.38 17.06
C ASP A 82 3.41 19.91 17.80
N SER A 83 3.57 19.13 18.88
CA SER A 83 2.48 18.59 19.68
C SER A 83 1.54 19.67 20.26
N ASN A 84 2.03 20.92 20.38
CA ASN A 84 1.27 22.07 20.90
C ASN A 84 0.43 22.81 19.85
N SER A 85 0.40 22.36 18.60
CA SER A 85 -0.32 23.03 17.49
C SER A 85 -1.83 22.74 17.57
N ALA A 86 -2.49 23.16 18.66
CA ALA A 86 -3.87 22.82 18.95
C ALA A 86 -4.93 23.71 18.27
N GLU A 87 -4.55 24.90 17.78
CA GLU A 87 -5.50 25.89 17.28
C GLU A 87 -5.85 25.70 15.80
N ASN A 88 -4.95 25.20 14.99
CA ASN A 88 -5.12 25.06 13.56
C ASN A 88 -5.17 23.58 13.13
N LEU A 89 -5.96 23.29 12.09
CA LEU A 89 -5.93 22.01 11.42
C LEU A 89 -4.75 21.98 10.46
N TYR A 90 -3.80 21.10 10.72
CA TYR A 90 -2.67 20.80 9.83
C TYR A 90 -2.85 19.46 9.14
N ILE A 91 -2.42 19.42 7.88
CA ILE A 91 -2.55 18.27 7.00
C ILE A 91 -1.15 17.85 6.54
N SER A 92 -0.86 16.57 6.69
CA SER A 92 0.21 15.88 6.00
C SER A 92 -0.39 15.11 4.83
N PHE A 93 0.10 15.35 3.62
CA PHE A 93 -0.48 14.81 2.40
C PHE A 93 0.49 13.86 1.70
N ASP A 94 -0.05 12.94 0.87
CA ASP A 94 0.74 12.08 0.00
C ASP A 94 1.45 12.92 -1.07
N TYR A 95 2.77 12.75 -1.20
CA TYR A 95 3.60 13.54 -2.12
C TYR A 95 3.22 13.32 -3.59
N ASN A 96 2.99 12.06 -3.99
CA ASN A 96 2.65 11.74 -5.37
C ASN A 96 1.27 12.29 -5.73
N ALA A 97 0.31 12.16 -4.82
CA ALA A 97 -1.02 12.72 -5.01
C ALA A 97 -1.01 14.27 -5.00
N ALA A 98 -0.19 14.90 -4.16
CA ALA A 98 -0.01 16.34 -4.14
C ALA A 98 0.53 16.85 -5.47
N LYS A 99 1.58 16.22 -6.00
CA LYS A 99 2.18 16.56 -7.29
C LYS A 99 1.20 16.41 -8.45
N ASP A 100 0.41 15.34 -8.47
CA ASP A 100 -0.58 15.10 -9.52
C ASP A 100 -1.75 16.10 -9.46
N LEU A 101 -2.06 16.63 -8.28
CA LEU A 101 -3.15 17.57 -8.04
C LEU A 101 -2.69 19.02 -7.91
N ASP A 102 -1.42 19.32 -8.21
CA ASP A 102 -0.80 20.66 -8.11
C ASP A 102 -1.04 21.32 -6.75
N ILE A 103 -0.87 20.53 -5.68
CA ILE A 103 -1.02 21.00 -4.30
C ILE A 103 0.36 21.38 -3.75
N GLU A 104 0.47 22.59 -3.20
CA GLU A 104 1.69 23.13 -2.62
C GLU A 104 1.65 23.23 -1.10
N LEU A 105 2.81 23.38 -0.45
CA LEU A 105 2.89 23.65 0.97
C LEU A 105 2.19 24.98 1.32
N GLY A 106 1.38 24.97 2.38
CA GLY A 106 0.58 26.12 2.79
C GLY A 106 -0.80 26.18 2.17
N ASP A 107 -1.09 25.36 1.16
CA ASP A 107 -2.42 25.27 0.54
C ASP A 107 -3.49 24.91 1.55
N LYS A 108 -4.70 25.40 1.30
CA LYS A 108 -5.88 25.17 2.15
C LYS A 108 -6.75 24.08 1.55
N ILE A 109 -6.81 22.94 2.21
CA ILE A 109 -7.70 21.82 1.85
C ILE A 109 -8.93 21.84 2.74
N THR A 110 -10.11 21.87 2.11
CA THR A 110 -11.39 21.70 2.82
C THR A 110 -11.79 20.24 2.78
N LEU A 111 -11.96 19.66 3.98
CA LEU A 111 -12.42 18.30 4.19
C LEU A 111 -13.85 18.31 4.68
N SER A 112 -14.71 17.51 4.07
CA SER A 112 -16.02 17.17 4.64
C SER A 112 -15.87 15.89 5.46
N ILE A 113 -16.06 16.00 6.78
CA ILE A 113 -15.97 14.90 7.73
C ILE A 113 -17.35 14.72 8.36
N TYR A 114 -18.00 13.59 8.08
CA TYR A 114 -19.38 13.33 8.49
C TYR A 114 -20.34 14.49 8.18
N GLY A 115 -20.17 15.12 7.01
CA GLY A 115 -21.00 16.23 6.54
C GLY A 115 -20.63 17.62 7.09
N ARG A 116 -19.60 17.73 7.94
CA ARG A 116 -19.07 19.02 8.42
C ARG A 116 -17.83 19.40 7.63
N GLU A 117 -17.83 20.60 7.05
CA GLU A 117 -16.64 21.14 6.37
C GLU A 117 -15.66 21.72 7.40
N VAL A 118 -14.42 21.31 7.29
CA VAL A 118 -13.28 21.85 8.03
C VAL A 118 -12.15 22.17 7.06
N GLN A 119 -11.43 23.27 7.30
CA GLN A 119 -10.33 23.67 6.45
C GLN A 119 -9.01 23.51 7.19
N GLY A 120 -8.06 22.83 6.54
CA GLY A 120 -6.72 22.61 7.06
C GLY A 120 -5.65 23.12 6.11
N GLU A 121 -4.47 23.39 6.65
CA GLU A 121 -3.28 23.82 5.93
C GLU A 121 -2.34 22.64 5.68
N VAL A 122 -1.87 22.47 4.45
CA VAL A 122 -0.86 21.47 4.09
C VAL A 122 0.49 21.89 4.68
N LYS A 123 1.01 21.12 5.63
CA LYS A 123 2.29 21.39 6.33
C LYS A 123 3.46 20.60 5.78
N ASN A 124 3.20 19.43 5.27
CA ASN A 124 4.25 18.56 4.71
C ASN A 124 3.68 17.55 3.73
N PHE A 125 4.58 17.02 2.91
CA PHE A 125 4.33 15.89 2.03
C PHE A 125 5.12 14.66 2.50
N ARG A 126 4.50 13.49 2.40
CA ARG A 126 5.08 12.20 2.74
C ARG A 126 5.15 11.30 1.51
N ASP A 127 6.22 10.54 1.40
CA ASP A 127 6.28 9.43 0.45
C ASP A 127 5.52 8.23 1.05
N VAL A 128 4.39 7.87 0.42
CA VAL A 128 3.48 6.85 0.93
C VAL A 128 3.56 5.62 0.03
N ASP A 129 4.12 4.52 0.56
CA ASP A 129 4.14 3.23 -0.12
C ASP A 129 2.86 2.43 0.20
N TYR A 130 1.96 2.33 -0.77
CA TYR A 130 0.73 1.54 -0.63
C TYR A 130 0.94 0.04 -0.90
N ALA A 131 2.13 -0.37 -1.33
CA ALA A 131 2.43 -1.76 -1.66
C ALA A 131 2.94 -2.59 -0.47
N ASP A 132 3.32 -1.95 0.63
CA ASP A 132 3.94 -2.60 1.79
C ASP A 132 2.97 -3.32 2.74
N PHE A 133 1.66 -3.34 2.43
CA PHE A 133 0.57 -3.89 3.26
C PHE A 133 0.47 -3.31 4.68
N THR A 134 1.10 -2.18 4.94
CA THR A 134 0.94 -1.44 6.19
C THR A 134 -0.28 -0.52 6.16
N ILE A 135 -0.62 0.06 7.31
CA ILE A 135 -1.70 1.04 7.37
C ILE A 135 -1.19 2.37 6.85
N ASN A 136 -1.66 2.76 5.68
CA ASN A 136 -1.28 3.98 4.99
C ASN A 136 -2.50 4.86 4.67
N PHE A 137 -2.32 6.16 4.77
CA PHE A 137 -3.35 7.17 4.48
C PHE A 137 -2.76 8.29 3.61
N ALA A 138 -3.50 8.71 2.59
CA ALA A 138 -3.12 9.88 1.79
C ALA A 138 -3.12 11.17 2.62
N VAL A 139 -4.04 11.25 3.58
CA VAL A 139 -4.25 12.42 4.44
C VAL A 139 -4.08 12.02 5.89
N ILE A 140 -3.17 12.69 6.60
CA ILE A 140 -3.03 12.60 8.06
C ILE A 140 -3.21 13.99 8.65
N LEU A 141 -3.94 14.08 9.75
CA LEU A 141 -4.23 15.30 10.49
C LEU A 141 -3.36 15.38 11.75
N ASN A 142 -3.22 16.59 12.31
CA ASN A 142 -2.65 16.75 13.63
C ASN A 142 -3.59 16.20 14.72
N THR A 143 -3.01 15.60 15.75
CA THR A 143 -3.74 14.87 16.81
C THR A 143 -4.70 15.76 17.57
N ALA A 144 -4.32 17.01 17.88
CA ALA A 144 -5.15 17.94 18.62
C ALA A 144 -6.50 18.23 17.96
N PHE A 145 -6.57 18.16 16.63
CA PHE A 145 -7.80 18.29 15.87
C PHE A 145 -8.48 16.92 15.70
N GLY A 146 -7.71 15.89 15.29
CA GLY A 146 -8.23 14.56 14.98
C GLY A 146 -8.98 13.90 16.13
N GLN A 147 -8.50 14.05 17.37
CA GLN A 147 -9.14 13.49 18.57
C GLN A 147 -10.57 14.01 18.81
N LYS A 148 -10.93 15.16 18.26
CA LYS A 148 -12.28 15.75 18.38
C LYS A 148 -13.27 15.16 17.39
N ILE A 149 -12.80 14.38 16.40
CA ILE A 149 -13.61 13.75 15.37
C ILE A 149 -14.16 12.43 15.91
N PRO A 150 -15.45 12.11 15.73
CA PRO A 150 -15.96 10.76 15.95
C PRO A 150 -15.17 9.76 15.09
N HIS A 151 -14.70 8.68 15.69
CA HIS A 151 -13.79 7.77 15.02
C HIS A 151 -13.87 6.34 15.54
N GLU A 152 -13.36 5.45 14.74
CA GLU A 152 -13.09 4.06 15.06
C GLU A 152 -11.56 3.82 15.00
N TYR A 153 -11.15 2.62 15.33
CA TYR A 153 -9.75 2.21 15.18
C TYR A 153 -9.59 1.11 14.16
N LEU A 154 -8.46 1.15 13.49
CA LEU A 154 -7.93 0.13 12.62
C LEU A 154 -6.69 -0.48 13.27
N ALA A 155 -6.61 -1.80 13.35
CA ALA A 155 -5.46 -2.48 13.93
C ALA A 155 -4.83 -3.46 12.93
N THR A 156 -3.50 -3.46 12.83
CA THR A 156 -2.71 -4.55 12.27
C THR A 156 -2.04 -5.31 13.39
N ILE A 157 -2.03 -6.64 13.27
CA ILE A 157 -1.47 -7.53 14.27
C ILE A 157 -0.49 -8.47 13.58
N ASN A 158 0.75 -8.43 14.03
CA ASN A 158 1.76 -9.39 13.64
C ASN A 158 1.97 -10.38 14.78
N LEU A 159 1.67 -11.65 14.53
CA LEU A 159 1.85 -12.73 15.48
C LEU A 159 3.22 -13.40 15.28
N SER A 160 3.72 -14.00 16.35
CA SER A 160 4.88 -14.89 16.28
C SER A 160 4.60 -16.10 15.35
N PRO A 161 5.63 -16.66 14.70
CA PRO A 161 5.47 -17.89 13.93
C PRO A 161 4.77 -18.99 14.74
N ASN A 162 3.77 -19.66 14.15
CA ASN A 162 2.97 -20.71 14.77
C ASN A 162 1.93 -20.25 15.82
N LYS A 163 1.79 -18.98 16.09
CA LYS A 163 0.67 -18.45 16.89
C LYS A 163 -0.52 -18.14 15.98
N ARG A 164 -1.71 -18.37 16.50
CA ARG A 164 -2.98 -18.07 15.80
C ARG A 164 -3.97 -17.45 16.77
N ILE A 165 -4.75 -16.53 16.27
CA ILE A 165 -5.89 -15.97 16.99
C ILE A 165 -7.07 -16.90 16.81
N ASN A 166 -7.78 -17.19 17.89
CA ASN A 166 -9.08 -17.84 17.82
C ASN A 166 -10.13 -16.82 17.39
N GLU A 167 -10.40 -16.74 16.08
CA GLU A 167 -11.32 -15.75 15.51
C GLU A 167 -12.76 -15.96 15.98
N GLY A 168 -13.19 -17.21 16.21
CA GLY A 168 -14.53 -17.48 16.73
C GLY A 168 -14.75 -16.82 18.08
N GLU A 169 -13.82 -17.03 19.01
CA GLU A 169 -13.84 -16.40 20.33
C GLU A 169 -13.77 -14.87 20.24
N LEU A 170 -12.95 -14.34 19.31
CA LEU A 170 -12.80 -12.90 19.15
C LEU A 170 -14.09 -12.25 18.62
N ILE A 171 -14.77 -12.89 17.67
CA ILE A 171 -16.05 -12.42 17.10
C ILE A 171 -17.17 -12.47 18.16
N GLU A 172 -17.19 -13.51 18.99
CA GLU A 172 -18.15 -13.60 20.08
C GLU A 172 -17.98 -12.48 21.11
N MET A 173 -16.72 -12.14 21.44
CA MET A 173 -16.41 -11.05 22.38
C MET A 173 -16.60 -9.65 21.76
N PHE A 174 -16.31 -9.49 20.48
CA PHE A 174 -16.31 -8.21 19.77
C PHE A 174 -17.08 -8.32 18.44
N PRO A 175 -18.41 -8.44 18.46
CA PRO A 175 -19.22 -8.73 17.28
C PRO A 175 -19.16 -7.65 16.19
N ASN A 176 -18.82 -6.42 16.54
CA ASN A 176 -18.71 -5.30 15.58
C ASN A 176 -17.35 -5.24 14.88
N ILE A 177 -16.35 -5.96 15.36
CA ILE A 177 -15.00 -5.95 14.78
C ILE A 177 -14.94 -6.92 13.60
N SER A 178 -14.46 -6.42 12.47
CA SER A 178 -14.24 -7.21 11.27
C SER A 178 -12.77 -7.58 11.12
N SER A 179 -12.50 -8.84 10.79
CA SER A 179 -11.16 -9.37 10.57
C SER A 179 -10.87 -9.58 9.09
N ILE A 180 -9.71 -9.12 8.62
CA ILE A 180 -9.22 -9.36 7.26
C ILE A 180 -7.86 -10.06 7.35
N LYS A 181 -7.79 -11.31 6.87
CA LYS A 181 -6.55 -12.10 6.86
C LYS A 181 -5.70 -11.74 5.64
N ILE A 182 -4.78 -10.81 5.78
CA ILE A 182 -3.86 -10.44 4.70
C ILE A 182 -2.94 -11.62 4.33
N ALA A 183 -2.47 -12.38 5.31
CA ALA A 183 -1.57 -13.52 5.11
C ALA A 183 -2.10 -14.55 4.09
N SER A 184 -3.41 -14.82 4.07
CA SER A 184 -4.02 -15.77 3.13
C SER A 184 -4.01 -15.25 1.68
N TYR A 185 -4.06 -13.95 1.47
CA TYR A 185 -3.96 -13.34 0.14
C TYR A 185 -2.51 -13.37 -0.36
N VAL A 186 -1.55 -13.07 0.52
CA VAL A 186 -0.11 -13.14 0.20
C VAL A 186 0.27 -14.58 -0.20
N GLU A 187 -0.20 -15.59 0.54
CA GLU A 187 0.04 -17.00 0.22
C GLU A 187 -0.53 -17.39 -1.16
N LYS A 188 -1.75 -16.95 -1.48
CA LYS A 188 -2.36 -17.19 -2.80
C LYS A 188 -1.55 -16.54 -3.93
N ILE A 189 -1.09 -15.30 -3.74
CA ILE A 189 -0.26 -14.59 -4.71
C ILE A 189 1.07 -15.32 -4.91
N ASN A 190 1.76 -15.72 -3.83
CA ASN A 190 3.00 -16.46 -3.90
C ASN A 190 2.83 -17.81 -4.64
N ASN A 191 1.73 -18.52 -4.40
CA ASN A 191 1.42 -19.76 -5.10
C ASN A 191 1.17 -19.53 -6.60
N LEU A 192 0.54 -18.42 -6.99
CA LEU A 192 0.38 -18.04 -8.40
C LEU A 192 1.73 -17.68 -9.03
N LEU A 193 2.56 -16.88 -8.36
CA LEU A 193 3.89 -16.52 -8.83
C LEU A 193 4.79 -17.75 -9.02
N ASN A 194 4.74 -18.71 -8.11
CA ASN A 194 5.48 -19.97 -8.23
C ASN A 194 5.03 -20.78 -9.46
N LYS A 195 3.73 -20.84 -9.77
CA LYS A 195 3.21 -21.52 -10.96
C LYS A 195 3.67 -20.82 -12.24
N VAL A 196 3.63 -19.48 -12.28
CA VAL A 196 4.12 -18.69 -13.42
C VAL A 196 5.62 -18.88 -13.60
N SER A 197 6.40 -18.84 -12.53
CA SER A 197 7.84 -19.10 -12.56
C SER A 197 8.16 -20.47 -13.13
N LEU A 198 7.44 -21.51 -12.68
CA LEU A 198 7.62 -22.87 -13.23
C LEU A 198 7.33 -22.94 -14.73
N ALA A 199 6.26 -22.29 -15.18
CA ALA A 199 5.93 -22.24 -16.62
C ALA A 199 7.03 -21.55 -17.44
N VAL A 200 7.58 -20.45 -16.94
CA VAL A 200 8.71 -19.74 -17.59
C VAL A 200 9.95 -20.62 -17.66
N ILE A 201 10.27 -21.35 -16.59
CA ILE A 201 11.42 -22.28 -16.57
C ILE A 201 11.23 -23.38 -17.62
N VAL A 202 10.04 -23.98 -17.70
CA VAL A 202 9.75 -25.04 -18.69
C VAL A 202 9.88 -24.50 -20.12
N LEU A 203 9.31 -23.33 -20.42
CA LEU A 203 9.42 -22.70 -21.74
C LEU A 203 10.88 -22.38 -22.08
N SER A 204 11.65 -21.86 -21.14
CA SER A 204 13.07 -21.57 -21.34
C SER A 204 13.87 -22.82 -21.65
N LEU A 205 13.57 -23.94 -21.01
CA LEU A 205 14.23 -25.23 -21.24
C LEU A 205 13.92 -25.77 -22.62
N ILE A 206 12.69 -25.64 -23.11
CA ILE A 206 12.29 -25.99 -24.46
C ILE A 206 13.06 -25.17 -25.50
N ILE A 207 13.15 -23.85 -25.28
CA ILE A 207 13.89 -22.94 -26.18
C ILE A 207 15.38 -23.32 -26.25
N ILE A 208 15.99 -23.63 -25.12
CA ILE A 208 17.39 -24.06 -25.05
C ILE A 208 17.59 -25.37 -25.85
N ILE A 209 16.70 -26.34 -25.69
CA ILE A 209 16.77 -27.61 -26.45
C ILE A 209 16.65 -27.36 -27.94
N ILE A 210 15.69 -26.55 -28.37
CA ILE A 210 15.52 -26.20 -29.78
C ILE A 210 16.78 -25.49 -30.31
N GLY A 211 17.32 -24.53 -29.58
CA GLY A 211 18.55 -23.81 -29.92
C GLY A 211 19.74 -24.79 -30.12
N PHE A 212 19.88 -25.75 -29.19
CA PHE A 212 20.93 -26.78 -29.32
C PHE A 212 20.74 -27.67 -30.55
N LEU A 213 19.52 -28.07 -30.88
CA LEU A 213 19.23 -28.87 -32.08
C LEU A 213 19.53 -28.09 -33.35
N VAL A 214 19.20 -26.80 -33.41
CA VAL A 214 19.51 -25.95 -34.57
C VAL A 214 21.02 -25.82 -34.77
N ILE A 215 21.78 -25.54 -33.71
CA ILE A 215 23.24 -25.44 -33.80
C ILE A 215 23.87 -26.77 -34.23
N SER A 216 23.42 -27.89 -33.63
CA SER A 216 23.90 -29.20 -33.96
C SER A 216 23.63 -29.56 -35.44
N SER A 217 22.45 -29.24 -35.95
CA SER A 217 22.12 -29.47 -37.37
C SER A 217 22.97 -28.62 -38.31
N ALA A 218 23.24 -27.37 -37.96
CA ALA A 218 24.10 -26.49 -38.76
C ALA A 218 25.54 -27.02 -38.86
N ILE A 219 26.11 -27.52 -37.77
CA ILE A 219 27.44 -28.11 -37.71
C ILE A 219 27.50 -29.38 -38.61
N LEU A 220 26.49 -30.26 -38.54
CA LEU A 220 26.42 -31.46 -39.35
C LEU A 220 26.34 -31.15 -40.84
N VAL A 221 25.57 -30.16 -41.24
CA VAL A 221 25.46 -29.73 -42.65
C VAL A 221 26.78 -29.15 -43.14
N GLN A 222 27.44 -28.32 -42.35
CA GLN A 222 28.72 -27.71 -42.69
C GLN A 222 29.85 -28.76 -42.85
N GLY A 223 29.87 -29.75 -41.92
CA GLY A 223 30.84 -30.87 -42.00
C GLY A 223 30.67 -31.71 -43.24
N LYS A 224 29.44 -32.02 -43.70
CA LYS A 224 29.18 -32.73 -44.96
C LYS A 224 29.61 -31.90 -46.16
N SER A 225 29.37 -30.63 -46.21
CA SER A 225 29.77 -29.72 -47.29
C SER A 225 31.31 -29.69 -47.47
N GLN A 226 32.07 -29.64 -46.38
CA GLN A 226 33.52 -29.66 -46.39
C GLN A 226 34.09 -31.00 -46.91
N LEU A 227 33.47 -32.13 -46.51
CA LEU A 227 33.86 -33.44 -47.00
C LEU A 227 33.63 -33.57 -48.51
N TYR A 228 32.51 -33.06 -49.02
CA TYR A 228 32.27 -33.05 -50.50
C TYR A 228 33.26 -32.18 -51.24
N GLN A 229 33.61 -31.00 -50.72
CA GLN A 229 34.65 -30.16 -51.37
C GLN A 229 36.04 -30.82 -51.39
N GLN A 230 36.44 -31.47 -50.31
CA GLN A 230 37.71 -32.18 -50.22
C GLN A 230 37.77 -33.37 -51.15
N LEU A 231 36.66 -34.09 -51.37
CA LEU A 231 36.58 -35.18 -52.34
C LEU A 231 36.70 -34.69 -53.79
N ILE A 232 36.11 -33.56 -54.13
CA ILE A 232 36.22 -32.96 -55.49
C ILE A 232 37.65 -32.49 -55.76
N PHE A 233 38.32 -31.87 -54.80
CA PHE A 233 39.72 -31.44 -54.90
C PHE A 233 40.71 -32.60 -54.96
N LYS A 234 40.34 -33.82 -54.61
CA LYS A 234 41.22 -35.01 -54.70
C LYS A 234 41.08 -35.79 -56.02
N ILE A 235 40.05 -35.46 -56.81
CA ILE A 235 39.75 -36.11 -58.10
C ILE A 235 40.23 -35.23 -59.28
N LEU A 236 40.50 -33.96 -59.04
CA LEU A 236 41.18 -33.06 -60.00
C LEU A 236 42.71 -33.12 -59.79
#